data_660a3d5a28042f9b68326a9f39be0a9e
#
_entry.id   660a3d5a28042f9b68326a9f39be0a9e
#
_cell.length_a   1.000
_cell.length_b   1.000
_cell.length_c   1.000
_cell.angle_alpha   90.00
_cell.angle_beta   90.00
_cell.angle_gamma   90.00
#
_symmetry.space_group_name_H-M   'P 1'
#
loop_
_entity.id
_entity.type
_entity.pdbx_description
1 polymer ?
#
loop_
_entity_poly.entity_id
_entity_poly.type
_entity_poly.pdbx_seq_one_letter_code
_entity_poly.pdbx_strand_id
1 'polypeptide(L)'
;ETLEWKTDVLQSPTGAEQRISRRLSPRRTFEFTAMLYDTARQRFEHMLWQGCAGTWAMPVYPDVFALPAGVSSGATALSIPTAGRDFSVGGTVLLKTDESPDATSRMATVAAITGDVLQLVSPLTDSWPAGSLVYPVRPAVLTEPPSLSRLTDTATSAQVRFRIAEHNTFSDAPVLTQYRGHPVLETETDWSESVSGSYQPLIRELDNSSGIPYRLDTAGRPFWRQTHSWFT
;
A
#
# COMPACT_ATOMS: atom_id res chain seq x y z
N GLU A 1 2.22 -3.46 2.92
CA GLU A 1 2.27 -2.40 1.90
C GLU A 1 3.54 -1.58 2.05
N THR A 2 4.15 -1.18 0.90
CA THR A 2 5.33 -0.31 0.87
C THR A 2 5.04 0.88 -0.04
N LEU A 3 5.28 2.09 0.48
CA LEU A 3 5.20 3.34 -0.27
C LEU A 3 6.62 3.82 -0.59
N GLU A 4 6.97 3.85 -1.89
CA GLU A 4 8.30 4.25 -2.34
C GLU A 4 8.27 5.64 -3.00
N TRP A 5 8.85 6.62 -2.32
CA TRP A 5 9.11 7.95 -2.85
C TRP A 5 10.46 8.00 -3.56
N LYS A 6 10.59 8.86 -4.55
CA LYS A 6 11.88 9.15 -5.17
C LYS A 6 12.19 10.64 -5.01
N THR A 7 13.14 10.91 -4.14
CA THR A 7 13.63 12.26 -3.85
C THR A 7 15.13 12.30 -4.05
N ASP A 8 15.60 13.21 -4.90
CA ASP A 8 17.04 13.49 -4.98
C ASP A 8 17.40 14.46 -3.86
N VAL A 9 18.46 14.15 -3.14
CA VAL A 9 18.98 14.98 -2.06
C VAL A 9 20.38 15.44 -2.45
N LEU A 10 20.55 16.74 -2.64
CA LEU A 10 21.85 17.35 -2.83
C LEU A 10 22.28 17.96 -1.49
N GLN A 11 23.36 17.45 -0.93
CA GLN A 11 23.88 17.92 0.34
C GLN A 11 25.18 18.70 0.11
N SER A 12 25.24 19.92 0.65
CA SER A 12 26.47 20.72 0.65
C SER A 12 27.48 20.18 1.68
N PRO A 13 28.77 20.56 1.59
CA PRO A 13 29.77 20.22 2.60
C PRO A 13 29.42 20.67 4.02
N THR A 14 28.61 21.73 4.17
CA THR A 14 28.15 22.26 5.45
C THR A 14 26.89 21.57 5.99
N GLY A 15 26.34 20.58 5.27
CA GLY A 15 25.14 19.86 5.65
C GLY A 15 23.82 20.53 5.24
N ALA A 16 23.85 21.65 4.51
CA ALA A 16 22.63 22.18 3.90
C ALA A 16 22.14 21.24 2.78
N GLU A 17 20.85 20.98 2.75
CA GLU A 17 20.22 20.05 1.80
C GLU A 17 19.27 20.79 0.85
N GLN A 18 19.34 20.39 -0.41
CA GLN A 18 18.30 20.68 -1.41
C GLN A 18 17.63 19.37 -1.77
N ARG A 19 16.31 19.33 -1.67
CA ARG A 19 15.52 18.13 -1.98
C ARG A 19 14.64 18.38 -3.20
N ILE A 20 14.69 17.47 -4.16
CA ILE A 20 13.90 17.54 -5.39
C ILE A 20 13.06 16.28 -5.47
N SER A 21 11.73 16.42 -5.37
CA SER A 21 10.82 15.31 -5.58
C SER A 21 10.80 14.91 -7.06
N ARG A 22 11.08 13.64 -7.34
CA ARG A 22 11.06 13.06 -8.69
C ARG A 22 9.75 12.37 -9.02
N ARG A 23 8.86 12.19 -8.01
CA ARG A 23 7.55 11.58 -8.18
C ARG A 23 6.51 12.45 -7.49
N LEU A 24 5.35 12.60 -8.13
CA LEU A 24 4.20 13.32 -7.56
C LEU A 24 3.46 12.47 -6.54
N SER A 25 3.49 11.14 -6.71
CA SER A 25 2.91 10.16 -5.79
C SER A 25 3.87 8.99 -5.56
N PRO A 26 3.79 8.30 -4.41
CA PRO A 26 4.62 7.14 -4.15
C PRO A 26 4.22 5.97 -5.06
N ARG A 27 5.15 5.09 -5.37
CA ARG A 27 4.84 3.76 -5.88
C ARG A 27 4.36 2.91 -4.72
N ARG A 28 3.23 2.24 -4.92
CA ARG A 28 2.66 1.31 -3.95
C ARG A 28 3.00 -0.12 -4.34
N THR A 29 3.51 -0.86 -3.40
CA THR A 29 3.82 -2.28 -3.56
C THR A 29 3.17 -3.04 -2.41
N PHE A 30 2.47 -4.12 -2.75
CA PHE A 30 1.87 -5.04 -1.79
C PHE A 30 2.62 -6.37 -1.85
N GLU A 31 3.03 -6.86 -0.70
CA GLU A 31 3.68 -8.15 -0.55
C GLU A 31 2.90 -8.97 0.47
N PHE A 32 2.57 -10.20 0.11
CA PHE A 32 1.87 -11.12 1.00
C PHE A 32 2.17 -12.57 0.66
N THR A 33 1.96 -13.43 1.64
CA THR A 33 2.06 -14.87 1.48
C THR A 33 0.65 -15.46 1.44
N ALA A 34 0.31 -16.13 0.35
CA ALA A 34 -0.95 -16.83 0.21
C ALA A 34 -0.76 -18.32 0.47
N MET A 35 -1.60 -18.88 1.35
CA MET A 35 -1.72 -20.33 1.52
C MET A 35 -2.85 -20.82 0.61
N LEU A 36 -2.50 -21.63 -0.36
CA LEU A 36 -3.40 -22.10 -1.41
C LEU A 36 -3.59 -23.60 -1.31
N TYR A 37 -4.85 -24.03 -1.32
CA TYR A 37 -5.24 -25.43 -1.21
C TYR A 37 -6.05 -25.86 -2.45
N ASP A 38 -5.91 -27.11 -2.82
CA ASP A 38 -6.72 -27.79 -3.84
C ASP A 38 -7.05 -26.94 -5.07
N THR A 39 -8.32 -26.61 -5.27
CA THR A 39 -8.82 -25.84 -6.42
C THR A 39 -8.25 -24.40 -6.45
N ALA A 40 -8.09 -23.77 -5.31
CA ALA A 40 -7.51 -22.41 -5.24
C ALA A 40 -6.06 -22.40 -5.73
N ARG A 41 -5.28 -23.43 -5.37
CA ARG A 41 -3.91 -23.64 -5.87
C ARG A 41 -3.90 -23.81 -7.39
N GLN A 42 -4.74 -24.70 -7.91
CA GLN A 42 -4.80 -24.96 -9.36
C GLN A 42 -5.21 -23.71 -10.14
N ARG A 43 -6.20 -22.96 -9.65
CA ARG A 43 -6.64 -21.68 -10.27
C ARG A 43 -5.49 -20.67 -10.29
N PHE A 44 -4.78 -20.52 -9.17
CA PHE A 44 -3.68 -19.57 -9.08
C PHE A 44 -2.52 -19.95 -10.01
N GLU A 45 -2.11 -21.21 -10.04
CA GLU A 45 -1.07 -21.71 -10.95
C GLU A 45 -1.48 -21.47 -12.42
N HIS A 46 -2.76 -21.70 -12.76
CA HIS A 46 -3.28 -21.46 -14.11
C HIS A 46 -3.30 -19.96 -14.47
N MET A 47 -3.68 -19.10 -13.52
CA MET A 47 -3.62 -17.64 -13.72
C MET A 47 -2.19 -17.16 -13.93
N LEU A 48 -1.22 -17.70 -13.20
CA LEU A 48 0.20 -17.39 -13.40
C LEU A 48 0.67 -17.83 -14.79
N TRP A 49 0.29 -19.02 -15.20
CA TRP A 49 0.66 -19.54 -16.52
C TRP A 49 0.13 -18.65 -17.65
N GLN A 50 -1.10 -18.18 -17.54
CA GLN A 50 -1.73 -17.36 -18.57
C GLN A 50 -1.37 -15.88 -18.52
N GLY A 51 -1.12 -15.35 -17.34
CA GLY A 51 -1.10 -13.90 -17.12
C GLY A 51 0.03 -13.35 -16.26
N CYS A 52 1.11 -14.09 -16.04
CA CYS A 52 2.20 -13.65 -15.15
C CYS A 52 2.79 -12.28 -15.55
N ALA A 53 2.89 -11.99 -16.85
CA ALA A 53 3.36 -10.70 -17.36
C ALA A 53 2.25 -9.65 -17.55
N GLY A 54 1.01 -10.02 -17.30
CA GLY A 54 -0.15 -9.16 -17.52
C GLY A 54 -0.46 -8.23 -16.36
N THR A 55 -1.50 -7.44 -16.54
CA THR A 55 -2.10 -6.62 -15.49
C THR A 55 -3.15 -7.42 -14.74
N TRP A 56 -3.07 -7.38 -13.41
CA TRP A 56 -3.96 -8.07 -12.48
C TRP A 56 -4.91 -7.07 -11.84
N ALA A 57 -6.14 -7.49 -11.62
CA ALA A 57 -7.08 -6.77 -10.76
C ALA A 57 -6.82 -7.17 -9.31
N MET A 58 -6.07 -6.36 -8.59
CA MET A 58 -5.63 -6.68 -7.23
C MET A 58 -6.55 -5.99 -6.21
N PRO A 59 -7.21 -6.76 -5.31
CA PRO A 59 -7.95 -6.19 -4.20
C PRO A 59 -7.01 -5.53 -3.19
N VAL A 60 -7.34 -4.34 -2.71
CA VAL A 60 -6.63 -3.66 -1.63
C VAL A 60 -7.17 -4.22 -0.31
N TYR A 61 -6.56 -5.28 0.18
CA TYR A 61 -7.03 -6.03 1.35
C TYR A 61 -7.15 -5.19 2.64
N PRO A 62 -6.26 -4.24 2.95
CA PRO A 62 -6.41 -3.41 4.15
C PRO A 62 -7.68 -2.55 4.17
N ASP A 63 -8.22 -2.21 2.99
CA ASP A 63 -9.37 -1.32 2.86
C ASP A 63 -10.71 -2.07 2.73
N VAL A 64 -10.74 -3.33 3.13
CA VAL A 64 -11.96 -4.15 3.11
C VAL A 64 -13.06 -3.54 3.99
N PHE A 65 -14.30 -3.67 3.51
CA PHE A 65 -15.49 -3.31 4.27
C PHE A 65 -16.52 -4.42 4.22
N ALA A 66 -17.03 -4.83 5.38
CA ALA A 66 -18.12 -5.79 5.48
C ALA A 66 -19.47 -5.06 5.45
N LEU A 67 -20.35 -5.42 4.52
CA LEU A 67 -21.66 -4.82 4.39
C LEU A 67 -22.49 -5.04 5.66
N PRO A 68 -23.01 -3.97 6.32
CA PRO A 68 -23.80 -4.11 7.54
C PRO A 68 -25.18 -4.71 7.29
N ALA A 69 -25.67 -4.61 6.06
CA ALA A 69 -26.97 -5.14 5.66
C ALA A 69 -26.87 -5.77 4.28
N GLY A 70 -27.79 -6.68 3.98
CA GLY A 70 -27.85 -7.33 2.67
C GLY A 70 -28.19 -6.32 1.56
N VAL A 71 -27.65 -6.56 0.37
CA VAL A 71 -27.88 -5.78 -0.85
C VAL A 71 -28.58 -6.67 -1.86
N SER A 72 -29.72 -6.22 -2.36
CA SER A 72 -30.50 -6.99 -3.33
C SER A 72 -29.93 -6.90 -4.75
N SER A 73 -30.20 -7.91 -5.56
CA SER A 73 -30.01 -7.83 -7.01
C SER A 73 -30.73 -6.61 -7.57
N GLY A 74 -30.13 -5.95 -8.56
CA GLY A 74 -30.63 -4.71 -9.13
C GLY A 74 -30.16 -3.43 -8.43
N ALA A 75 -29.51 -3.53 -7.27
CA ALA A 75 -28.97 -2.36 -6.57
C ALA A 75 -27.86 -1.67 -7.38
N THR A 76 -27.91 -0.34 -7.39
CA THR A 76 -26.91 0.53 -8.05
C THR A 76 -26.09 1.34 -7.03
N ALA A 77 -26.34 1.15 -5.74
CA ALA A 77 -25.64 1.89 -4.68
C ALA A 77 -25.26 0.95 -3.54
N LEU A 78 -24.09 1.18 -2.96
CA LEU A 78 -23.56 0.49 -1.79
C LEU A 78 -23.28 1.54 -0.70
N SER A 79 -23.81 1.32 0.51
CA SER A 79 -23.52 2.18 1.66
C SER A 79 -22.24 1.69 2.31
N ILE A 80 -21.16 2.43 2.10
CA ILE A 80 -19.80 2.07 2.54
C ILE A 80 -19.08 3.34 2.99
N PRO A 81 -18.54 3.41 4.22
CA PRO A 81 -17.67 4.51 4.60
C PRO A 81 -16.47 4.59 3.67
N THR A 82 -16.40 5.63 2.84
CA THR A 82 -15.37 5.76 1.82
C THR A 82 -14.16 6.56 2.30
N ALA A 83 -14.33 7.34 3.36
CA ALA A 83 -13.27 8.17 3.92
C ALA A 83 -12.06 7.35 4.34
N GLY A 84 -10.88 7.71 3.85
CA GLY A 84 -9.62 7.03 4.16
C GLY A 84 -9.43 5.66 3.49
N ARG A 85 -10.36 5.21 2.65
CA ARG A 85 -10.25 3.97 1.87
C ARG A 85 -9.97 4.26 0.41
N ASP A 86 -9.34 3.30 -0.25
CA ASP A 86 -8.85 3.43 -1.64
C ASP A 86 -9.94 3.24 -2.70
N PHE A 87 -11.16 3.70 -2.43
CA PHE A 87 -12.22 3.76 -3.44
C PHE A 87 -12.04 4.98 -4.34
N SER A 88 -12.28 4.83 -5.64
CA SER A 88 -12.16 5.94 -6.60
C SER A 88 -13.27 5.90 -7.65
N VAL A 89 -13.67 7.06 -8.12
CA VAL A 89 -14.61 7.20 -9.24
C VAL A 89 -13.94 6.64 -10.51
N GLY A 90 -14.68 5.84 -11.26
CA GLY A 90 -14.15 5.09 -12.41
C GLY A 90 -13.34 3.83 -12.03
N GLY A 91 -13.03 3.65 -10.74
CA GLY A 91 -12.35 2.46 -10.24
C GLY A 91 -13.26 1.24 -10.17
N THR A 92 -12.68 0.12 -9.80
CA THR A 92 -13.38 -1.16 -9.65
C THR A 92 -13.48 -1.55 -8.20
N VAL A 93 -14.58 -2.20 -7.82
CA VAL A 93 -14.76 -2.85 -6.52
C VAL A 93 -14.97 -4.34 -6.71
N LEU A 94 -14.47 -5.14 -5.82
CA LEU A 94 -14.71 -6.58 -5.74
C LEU A 94 -15.64 -6.84 -4.56
N LEU A 95 -16.79 -7.47 -4.84
CA LEU A 95 -17.67 -8.00 -3.81
C LEU A 95 -17.40 -9.49 -3.67
N LYS A 96 -17.36 -9.98 -2.42
CA LYS A 96 -17.25 -11.39 -2.06
C LYS A 96 -18.23 -11.72 -0.95
N THR A 97 -18.81 -12.92 -0.97
CA THR A 97 -19.72 -13.36 0.10
C THR A 97 -18.98 -13.53 1.43
N ASP A 98 -17.74 -14.00 1.38
CA ASP A 98 -16.88 -14.26 2.53
C ASP A 98 -15.40 -14.35 2.09
N GLU A 99 -14.49 -14.68 3.00
CA GLU A 99 -13.06 -14.83 2.70
C GLU A 99 -12.68 -16.17 2.07
N SER A 100 -13.61 -17.09 1.93
CA SER A 100 -13.35 -18.43 1.38
C SER A 100 -12.79 -18.34 -0.05
N PRO A 101 -11.89 -19.21 -0.46
CA PRO A 101 -11.43 -19.34 -1.83
C PRO A 101 -12.55 -19.60 -2.85
N ASP A 102 -13.60 -20.28 -2.43
CA ASP A 102 -14.77 -20.64 -3.25
C ASP A 102 -15.94 -19.66 -3.09
N ALA A 103 -15.75 -18.54 -2.37
CA ALA A 103 -16.77 -17.51 -2.20
C ALA A 103 -17.23 -16.97 -3.56
N THR A 104 -18.53 -16.73 -3.67
CA THR A 104 -19.07 -16.00 -4.82
C THR A 104 -18.47 -14.62 -4.86
N SER A 105 -17.96 -14.23 -6.02
CA SER A 105 -17.30 -12.94 -6.20
C SER A 105 -17.78 -12.23 -7.48
N ARG A 106 -17.87 -10.90 -7.42
CA ARG A 106 -18.26 -10.05 -8.54
C ARG A 106 -17.47 -8.75 -8.54
N MET A 107 -17.06 -8.30 -9.71
CA MET A 107 -16.52 -6.96 -9.88
C MET A 107 -17.62 -6.00 -10.38
N ALA A 108 -17.57 -4.77 -9.89
CA ALA A 108 -18.42 -3.67 -10.33
C ALA A 108 -17.61 -2.39 -10.47
N THR A 109 -18.01 -1.50 -11.38
CA THR A 109 -17.33 -0.22 -11.60
C THR A 109 -18.06 0.89 -10.84
N VAL A 110 -17.30 1.75 -10.19
CA VAL A 110 -17.81 2.90 -9.42
C VAL A 110 -18.10 4.06 -10.38
N ALA A 111 -19.35 4.51 -10.41
CA ALA A 111 -19.78 5.66 -11.21
C ALA A 111 -19.53 6.99 -10.46
N ALA A 112 -19.85 7.02 -9.16
CA ALA A 112 -19.68 8.20 -8.30
C ALA A 112 -19.51 7.80 -6.84
N ILE A 113 -18.91 8.68 -6.06
CA ILE A 113 -18.77 8.58 -4.61
C ILE A 113 -19.42 9.81 -4.02
N THR A 114 -20.41 9.62 -3.14
CA THR A 114 -21.10 10.72 -2.47
C THR A 114 -21.21 10.42 -0.97
N GLY A 115 -20.35 11.02 -0.17
CA GLY A 115 -20.23 10.66 1.25
C GLY A 115 -19.95 9.16 1.39
N ASP A 116 -20.73 8.48 2.21
CA ASP A 116 -20.61 7.04 2.47
C ASP A 116 -21.39 6.17 1.47
N VAL A 117 -21.59 6.64 0.23
CA VAL A 117 -22.32 5.90 -0.79
C VAL A 117 -21.46 5.76 -2.05
N LEU A 118 -21.19 4.51 -2.44
CA LEU A 118 -20.63 4.17 -3.75
C LEU A 118 -21.79 3.94 -4.73
N GLN A 119 -21.83 4.72 -5.79
CA GLN A 119 -22.76 4.50 -6.91
C GLN A 119 -22.07 3.66 -7.98
N LEU A 120 -22.75 2.66 -8.48
CA LEU A 120 -22.23 1.73 -9.47
C LEU A 120 -22.70 2.13 -10.88
N VAL A 121 -21.86 1.89 -11.87
CA VAL A 121 -22.17 2.14 -13.29
C VAL A 121 -23.31 1.24 -13.76
N SER A 122 -23.35 0.00 -13.27
CA SER A 122 -24.35 -1.01 -13.64
C SER A 122 -24.96 -1.63 -12.40
N PRO A 123 -26.24 -2.01 -12.44
CA PRO A 123 -26.89 -2.72 -11.35
C PRO A 123 -26.18 -4.05 -11.04
N LEU A 124 -26.15 -4.42 -9.76
CA LEU A 124 -25.67 -5.74 -9.34
C LEU A 124 -26.62 -6.83 -9.85
N THR A 125 -26.06 -7.87 -10.43
CA THR A 125 -26.85 -9.01 -10.95
C THR A 125 -27.27 -9.97 -9.85
N ASP A 126 -26.49 -9.99 -8.75
CA ASP A 126 -26.63 -10.95 -7.65
C ASP A 126 -27.04 -10.25 -6.36
N SER A 127 -27.64 -10.99 -5.44
CA SER A 127 -27.92 -10.51 -4.09
C SER A 127 -26.74 -10.85 -3.17
N TRP A 128 -26.43 -9.92 -2.27
CA TRP A 128 -25.30 -10.02 -1.35
C TRP A 128 -25.81 -9.99 0.09
N PRO A 129 -25.58 -11.04 0.88
CA PRO A 129 -26.01 -11.06 2.28
C PRO A 129 -25.26 -10.02 3.13
N ALA A 130 -25.82 -9.70 4.30
CA ALA A 130 -25.08 -8.96 5.31
C ALA A 130 -23.78 -9.69 5.66
N GLY A 131 -22.71 -8.96 5.90
CA GLY A 131 -21.37 -9.51 6.10
C GLY A 131 -20.56 -9.75 4.81
N SER A 132 -21.17 -9.59 3.63
CA SER A 132 -20.41 -9.64 2.37
C SER A 132 -19.32 -8.57 2.35
N LEU A 133 -18.17 -8.92 1.81
CA LEU A 133 -16.96 -8.11 1.80
C LEU A 133 -16.85 -7.30 0.50
N VAL A 134 -16.51 -6.04 0.64
CA VAL A 134 -16.27 -5.14 -0.49
C VAL A 134 -14.85 -4.62 -0.41
N TYR A 135 -14.09 -4.82 -1.47
CA TYR A 135 -12.70 -4.39 -1.60
C TYR A 135 -12.57 -3.37 -2.73
N PRO A 136 -11.84 -2.26 -2.53
CA PRO A 136 -11.36 -1.50 -3.68
C PRO A 136 -10.36 -2.35 -4.47
N VAL A 137 -10.37 -2.20 -5.79
CA VAL A 137 -9.52 -2.97 -6.70
C VAL A 137 -8.66 -2.01 -7.50
N ARG A 138 -7.38 -2.33 -7.60
CA ARG A 138 -6.41 -1.56 -8.39
C ARG A 138 -5.75 -2.44 -9.45
N PRO A 139 -5.49 -1.91 -10.64
CA PRO A 139 -4.65 -2.58 -11.61
C PRO A 139 -3.22 -2.69 -11.08
N ALA A 140 -2.67 -3.88 -11.10
CA ALA A 140 -1.34 -4.16 -10.56
C ALA A 140 -0.56 -5.11 -11.47
N VAL A 141 0.76 -5.07 -11.37
CA VAL A 141 1.66 -5.99 -12.08
C VAL A 141 2.53 -6.72 -11.05
N LEU A 142 2.83 -7.98 -11.32
CA LEU A 142 3.82 -8.72 -10.56
C LEU A 142 5.20 -8.08 -10.78
N THR A 143 5.92 -7.79 -9.70
CA THR A 143 7.27 -7.19 -9.79
C THR A 143 8.35 -8.25 -10.04
N GLU A 144 8.05 -9.48 -9.68
CA GLU A 144 8.92 -10.63 -9.80
C GLU A 144 8.08 -11.91 -9.94
N PRO A 145 8.60 -12.98 -10.53
CA PRO A 145 7.90 -14.26 -10.55
C PRO A 145 7.60 -14.73 -9.13
N PRO A 146 6.35 -15.14 -8.83
CA PRO A 146 5.99 -15.62 -7.50
C PRO A 146 6.82 -16.84 -7.10
N SER A 147 7.29 -16.84 -5.85
CA SER A 147 7.92 -18.01 -5.26
C SER A 147 6.84 -18.98 -4.77
N LEU A 148 6.85 -20.21 -5.29
CA LEU A 148 5.91 -21.26 -4.92
C LEU A 148 6.63 -22.34 -4.13
N SER A 149 6.20 -22.59 -2.90
CA SER A 149 6.70 -23.67 -2.05
C SER A 149 5.59 -24.70 -1.83
N ARG A 150 5.74 -25.88 -2.37
CA ARG A 150 4.80 -26.98 -2.17
C ARG A 150 5.05 -27.62 -0.83
N LEU A 151 4.05 -27.53 0.06
CA LEU A 151 4.08 -28.10 1.39
C LEU A 151 3.57 -29.55 1.39
N THR A 152 2.54 -29.80 0.57
CA THR A 152 1.98 -31.12 0.30
C THR A 152 1.58 -31.21 -1.18
N ASP A 153 1.00 -32.34 -1.58
CA ASP A 153 0.42 -32.52 -2.93
C ASP A 153 -0.76 -31.56 -3.19
N THR A 154 -1.48 -31.14 -2.16
CA THR A 154 -2.67 -30.28 -2.24
C THR A 154 -2.42 -28.84 -1.76
N ALA A 155 -1.35 -28.58 -0.99
CA ALA A 155 -1.08 -27.30 -0.37
C ALA A 155 0.20 -26.65 -0.89
N THR A 156 0.11 -25.35 -1.26
CA THR A 156 1.24 -24.54 -1.70
C THR A 156 1.22 -23.20 -0.99
N SER A 157 2.38 -22.78 -0.50
CA SER A 157 2.62 -21.40 -0.08
C SER A 157 3.15 -20.59 -1.27
N ALA A 158 2.51 -19.47 -1.57
CA ALA A 158 2.91 -18.56 -2.63
C ALA A 158 3.26 -17.19 -2.03
N GLN A 159 4.50 -16.75 -2.22
CA GLN A 159 4.89 -15.39 -1.92
C GLN A 159 4.73 -14.55 -3.18
N VAL A 160 3.91 -13.50 -3.08
CA VAL A 160 3.57 -12.65 -4.22
C VAL A 160 3.84 -11.19 -3.89
N ARG A 161 4.32 -10.45 -4.89
CA ARG A 161 4.60 -9.03 -4.78
C ARG A 161 4.02 -8.30 -5.98
N PHE A 162 3.02 -7.47 -5.69
CA PHE A 162 2.33 -6.67 -6.69
C PHE A 162 2.70 -5.20 -6.55
N ARG A 163 2.93 -4.54 -7.67
CA ARG A 163 3.07 -3.09 -7.75
C ARG A 163 1.87 -2.52 -8.48
N ILE A 164 1.24 -1.51 -7.90
CA ILE A 164 0.13 -0.79 -8.54
C ILE A 164 0.61 -0.17 -9.85
N ALA A 165 -0.16 -0.37 -10.92
CA ALA A 165 0.17 0.03 -12.28
C ALA A 165 -0.43 1.39 -12.69
N GLU A 166 -1.06 2.10 -11.78
CA GLU A 166 -1.65 3.42 -12.00
C GLU A 166 -1.15 4.45 -10.99
N HIS A 167 -1.41 5.73 -11.29
CA HIS A 167 -1.17 6.79 -10.31
C HIS A 167 -2.19 6.67 -9.17
N ASN A 168 -1.67 6.62 -7.96
CA ASN A 168 -2.50 6.58 -6.77
C ASN A 168 -2.79 8.02 -6.32
N THR A 169 -3.97 8.50 -6.64
CA THR A 169 -4.50 9.75 -6.08
C THR A 169 -5.55 9.37 -5.05
N PHE A 170 -5.26 9.57 -3.77
CA PHE A 170 -6.30 9.56 -2.75
C PHE A 170 -7.15 10.81 -2.98
N SER A 171 -8.45 10.62 -3.24
CA SER A 171 -9.38 11.74 -3.49
C SER A 171 -9.61 12.60 -2.26
N ASP A 172 -9.42 12.05 -1.07
CA ASP A 172 -9.64 12.70 0.21
C ASP A 172 -8.34 12.68 1.03
N ALA A 173 -7.44 13.61 0.72
CA ALA A 173 -6.35 13.90 1.63
C ALA A 173 -6.96 14.40 2.95
N PRO A 174 -6.68 13.76 4.09
CA PRO A 174 -7.19 14.25 5.37
C PRO A 174 -6.71 15.69 5.59
N VAL A 175 -7.61 16.54 6.07
CA VAL A 175 -7.22 17.89 6.48
C VAL A 175 -6.41 17.73 7.76
N LEU A 176 -5.08 17.73 7.62
CA LEU A 176 -4.16 17.64 8.74
C LEU A 176 -3.91 19.01 9.35
N THR A 177 -3.71 19.07 10.66
CA THR A 177 -3.17 20.24 11.35
C THR A 177 -1.86 20.67 10.66
N GLN A 178 -1.70 21.98 10.46
CA GLN A 178 -0.52 22.50 9.79
C GLN A 178 0.34 23.34 10.73
N TYR A 179 1.65 23.17 10.63
CA TYR A 179 2.64 24.04 11.23
C TYR A 179 3.54 24.65 10.14
N ARG A 180 3.52 25.95 9.99
CA ARG A 180 4.27 26.69 8.95
C ARG A 180 4.04 26.17 7.52
N GLY A 181 2.78 25.78 7.20
CA GLY A 181 2.41 25.25 5.89
C GLY A 181 2.77 23.79 5.65
N HIS A 182 3.22 23.07 6.67
CA HIS A 182 3.52 21.64 6.59
C HIS A 182 2.56 20.84 7.45
N PRO A 183 2.11 19.65 6.98
CA PRO A 183 1.24 18.78 7.79
C PRO A 183 1.96 18.30 9.04
N VAL A 184 1.24 18.26 10.14
CA VAL A 184 1.73 17.76 11.43
C VAL A 184 1.30 16.31 11.58
N LEU A 185 2.25 15.43 11.92
CA LEU A 185 1.96 14.06 12.32
C LEU A 185 1.47 14.07 13.78
N GLU A 186 0.16 13.89 13.96
CA GLU A 186 -0.49 13.93 15.29
C GLU A 186 -0.55 12.56 15.97
N THR A 187 -0.22 11.49 15.23
CA THR A 187 -0.22 10.13 15.78
C THR A 187 0.94 9.97 16.76
N GLU A 188 0.61 9.61 17.99
CA GLU A 188 1.63 9.31 19.00
C GLU A 188 2.44 8.07 18.63
N THR A 189 3.71 8.08 19.00
CA THR A 189 4.60 6.95 18.80
C THR A 189 4.30 5.85 19.80
N ASP A 190 4.61 4.61 19.43
CA ASP A 190 4.57 3.49 20.35
C ASP A 190 5.71 3.58 21.38
N TRP A 191 5.35 3.91 22.62
CA TRP A 191 6.29 3.99 23.73
C TRP A 191 6.58 2.63 24.39
N SER A 192 5.94 1.55 23.94
CA SER A 192 6.31 0.19 24.38
C SER A 192 7.63 -0.28 23.78
N GLU A 193 8.02 0.31 22.65
CA GLU A 193 9.33 0.10 22.04
C GLU A 193 10.30 1.23 22.38
N SER A 194 11.59 0.88 22.46
CA SER A 194 12.63 1.87 22.74
C SER A 194 12.80 2.83 21.57
N VAL A 195 12.63 4.11 21.84
CA VAL A 195 12.97 5.17 20.88
C VAL A 195 14.49 5.28 20.82
N SER A 196 15.09 4.96 19.67
CA SER A 196 16.52 5.07 19.48
C SER A 196 16.90 6.44 18.91
N GLY A 197 17.99 6.99 19.41
CA GLY A 197 18.52 8.27 18.94
C GLY A 197 20.03 8.23 18.77
N SER A 198 20.55 8.95 17.79
CA SER A 198 22.00 9.06 17.57
C SER A 198 22.39 10.46 17.09
N TYR A 199 23.59 10.88 17.47
CA TYR A 199 24.23 12.09 16.94
C TYR A 199 25.18 11.71 15.81
N GLN A 200 24.98 12.25 14.64
CA GLN A 200 25.76 11.93 13.45
C GLN A 200 26.52 13.17 12.97
N PRO A 201 27.83 13.27 13.24
CA PRO A 201 28.66 14.39 12.75
C PRO A 201 28.97 14.19 11.26
N LEU A 202 29.13 15.28 10.52
CA LEU A 202 29.60 15.28 9.13
C LEU A 202 31.13 15.42 9.14
N ILE A 203 31.83 14.28 9.29
CA ILE A 203 33.28 14.24 9.33
C ILE A 203 33.82 13.82 7.97
N ARG A 204 34.73 14.62 7.43
CA ARG A 204 35.59 14.20 6.32
C ARG A 204 36.95 13.84 6.91
N GLU A 205 37.46 12.68 6.53
CA GLU A 205 38.80 12.22 6.89
C GLU A 205 39.67 12.25 5.64
N LEU A 206 40.79 12.94 5.75
CA LEU A 206 41.83 12.98 4.74
C LEU A 206 42.99 12.16 5.26
N ASP A 207 43.14 10.95 4.74
CA ASP A 207 44.24 10.03 5.05
C ASP A 207 45.11 9.84 3.80
N ASN A 208 46.38 10.19 3.92
CA ASN A 208 47.37 9.96 2.85
C ASN A 208 48.26 8.75 3.16
N SER A 209 47.87 7.93 4.15
CA SER A 209 48.59 6.72 4.57
C SER A 209 50.05 6.94 5.06
N SER A 210 50.47 8.18 5.28
CA SER A 210 51.82 8.52 5.69
C SER A 210 51.91 9.12 7.09
N GLY A 211 50.79 9.31 7.79
CA GLY A 211 50.75 9.93 9.10
C GLY A 211 49.39 9.83 9.78
N ILE A 212 49.14 10.70 10.77
CA ILE A 212 47.84 10.78 11.43
C ILE A 212 46.81 11.41 10.47
N PRO A 213 45.65 10.75 10.23
CA PRO A 213 44.62 11.31 9.36
C PRO A 213 44.12 12.66 9.88
N TYR A 214 43.92 13.59 8.95
CA TYR A 214 43.30 14.87 9.27
C TYR A 214 41.77 14.74 9.20
N ARG A 215 41.10 15.07 10.31
CA ARG A 215 39.64 15.02 10.43
C ARG A 215 39.08 16.43 10.43
N LEU A 216 38.14 16.66 9.50
CA LEU A 216 37.44 17.92 9.35
C LEU A 216 35.95 17.72 9.61
N ASP A 217 35.40 18.38 10.62
CA ASP A 217 33.96 18.52 10.81
C ASP A 217 33.48 19.66 9.93
N THR A 218 32.79 19.32 8.84
CA THR A 218 32.35 20.31 7.84
C THR A 218 31.03 21.02 8.22
N ALA A 219 30.27 20.48 9.15
CA ALA A 219 29.00 21.07 9.60
C ALA A 219 29.15 21.86 10.91
N GLY A 220 30.21 21.61 11.70
CA GLY A 220 30.45 22.24 13.01
C GLY A 220 29.42 21.88 14.09
N ARG A 221 28.55 20.93 13.80
CA ARG A 221 27.51 20.41 14.71
C ARG A 221 27.03 19.04 14.24
N PRO A 222 26.69 18.13 15.15
CA PRO A 222 26.11 16.86 14.77
C PRO A 222 24.64 17.02 14.36
N PHE A 223 24.17 16.09 13.53
CA PHE A 223 22.75 15.93 13.19
C PHE A 223 22.13 14.92 14.15
N TRP A 224 20.97 15.26 14.69
CA TRP A 224 20.18 14.34 15.50
C TRP A 224 19.34 13.45 14.59
N ARG A 225 19.47 12.15 14.75
CA ARG A 225 18.64 11.14 14.09
C ARG A 225 17.88 10.36 15.15
N GLN A 226 16.57 10.22 14.96
CA GLN A 226 15.69 9.48 15.86
C GLN A 226 14.81 8.53 15.05
N THR A 227 14.58 7.33 15.60
CA THR A 227 13.72 6.32 15.00
C THR A 227 12.55 6.07 15.93
N HIS A 228 11.35 6.11 15.38
CA HIS A 228 10.10 5.87 16.08
C HIS A 228 9.36 4.73 15.43
N SER A 229 8.57 3.97 16.21
CA SER A 229 7.64 2.96 15.76
C SER A 229 6.22 3.42 16.04
N TRP A 230 5.27 3.01 15.21
CA TRP A 230 3.85 3.26 15.38
C TRP A 230 3.09 1.94 15.23
N PHE A 231 2.06 1.74 16.04
CA PHE A 231 1.05 0.73 15.78
C PHE A 231 0.08 1.23 14.71
N THR A 232 -0.28 0.36 13.78
CA THR A 232 -1.33 0.58 12.77
C THR A 232 -2.51 -0.35 13.06
#